data_26d9a028f00bc86f8f2f1848a13e20f3
#
_entry.id   26d9a028f00bc86f8f2f1848a13e20f3
#
_cell.length_a   1.000
_cell.length_b   1.000
_cell.length_c   1.000
_cell.angle_alpha   90.00
_cell.angle_beta   90.00
_cell.angle_gamma   90.00
#
_symmetry.space_group_name_H-M   'P 1'
#
loop_
_entity.id
_entity.type
_entity.pdbx_description
1 polymer ?
#
loop_
_entity_poly.entity_id
_entity_poly.type
_entity_poly.pdbx_seq_one_letter_code
_entity_poly.pdbx_strand_id
1 'polypeptide(L)'
;IALYPSLCPFEGTSVSIGRGTEYPFQVIGSPYTNAFSFQFTPRSLEGFDKNPLHKDRICYGVDFRDQTATPASGAHTSRTTTNGTLPEEAERDLPQGFSLKYILEFYRLYRAKAAKDKTFNAEKEFFTRPRWFDLLMGTDQVRRDILQGKTEKEIRQSWQPALEKYKDIRKKYLLYQE
;
A
#
# COMPACT_ATOMS: atom_id res chain seq x y z
N ILE A 1 -8.13 11.60 3.12
CA ILE A 1 -7.11 11.91 4.15
C ILE A 1 -6.83 10.68 5.02
N ALA A 2 -7.83 9.94 5.50
CA ALA A 2 -7.64 8.78 6.40
C ALA A 2 -6.73 7.67 5.83
N LEU A 3 -6.75 7.45 4.51
CA LEU A 3 -5.94 6.44 3.81
C LEU A 3 -4.47 6.81 3.65
N TYR A 4 -4.19 8.10 3.53
CA TYR A 4 -2.88 8.60 3.09
C TYR A 4 -1.72 8.10 3.96
N PRO A 5 -1.79 8.12 5.31
CA PRO A 5 -0.68 7.65 6.14
C PRO A 5 -0.26 6.20 5.87
N SER A 6 -1.24 5.33 5.56
CA SER A 6 -1.00 3.91 5.26
C SER A 6 -0.55 3.66 3.82
N LEU A 7 -0.90 4.55 2.88
CA LEU A 7 -0.59 4.38 1.46
C LEU A 7 0.66 5.15 1.00
N CYS A 8 0.99 6.25 1.67
CA CYS A 8 2.17 7.06 1.35
C CYS A 8 3.49 6.25 1.30
N PRO A 9 3.79 5.31 2.21
CA PRO A 9 5.02 4.52 2.15
C PRO A 9 5.18 3.68 0.87
N PHE A 10 4.08 3.36 0.18
CA PHE A 10 4.14 2.64 -1.09
C PHE A 10 4.88 3.43 -2.19
N GLU A 11 5.05 4.74 -2.07
CA GLU A 11 5.88 5.53 -3.00
C GLU A 11 7.36 5.10 -3.01
N GLY A 12 7.82 4.38 -1.99
CA GLY A 12 9.12 3.74 -1.93
C GLY A 12 9.17 2.35 -2.56
N THR A 13 8.04 1.84 -3.04
CA THR A 13 7.88 0.48 -3.56
C THR A 13 7.51 0.46 -5.05
N SER A 14 7.42 -0.74 -5.62
CA SER A 14 6.89 -0.95 -6.96
C SER A 14 5.38 -1.19 -7.00
N VAL A 15 4.66 -1.01 -5.91
CA VAL A 15 3.19 -1.09 -5.91
C VAL A 15 2.62 0.26 -6.34
N SER A 16 1.78 0.26 -7.36
CA SER A 16 1.07 1.47 -7.79
C SER A 16 0.07 1.90 -6.73
N ILE A 17 0.03 3.20 -6.45
CA ILE A 17 -0.96 3.86 -5.58
C ILE A 17 -2.04 4.58 -6.37
N GLY A 18 -2.35 4.07 -7.56
CA GLY A 18 -3.39 4.62 -8.41
C GLY A 18 -2.97 5.87 -9.22
N ARG A 19 -1.70 6.27 -9.23
CA ARG A 19 -1.23 7.31 -10.17
C ARG A 19 -1.43 6.84 -11.60
N GLY A 20 -1.89 7.74 -12.48
CA GLY A 20 -2.34 7.38 -13.82
C GLY A 20 -3.76 6.80 -13.85
N THR A 21 -4.54 7.04 -12.80
CA THR A 21 -6.00 6.87 -12.72
C THR A 21 -6.63 8.14 -12.18
N GLU A 22 -7.95 8.23 -12.20
CA GLU A 22 -8.70 9.37 -11.61
C GLU A 22 -8.75 9.32 -10.07
N TYR A 23 -8.19 8.27 -9.43
CA TYR A 23 -8.30 8.04 -7.98
C TYR A 23 -6.95 7.71 -7.32
N PRO A 24 -5.95 8.58 -7.46
CA PRO A 24 -4.66 8.38 -6.80
C PRO A 24 -4.84 8.32 -5.27
N PHE A 25 -4.09 7.43 -4.62
CA PHE A 25 -4.18 7.14 -3.17
C PHE A 25 -5.55 6.61 -2.70
N GLN A 26 -6.37 6.09 -3.61
CA GLN A 26 -7.62 5.42 -3.28
C GLN A 26 -7.65 3.97 -3.78
N VAL A 27 -6.66 3.58 -4.59
CA VAL A 27 -6.44 2.21 -5.03
C VAL A 27 -4.96 1.89 -4.93
N ILE A 28 -4.63 0.63 -4.68
CA ILE A 28 -3.26 0.11 -4.76
C ILE A 28 -3.23 -1.18 -5.57
N GLY A 29 -2.13 -1.44 -6.26
CA GLY A 29 -2.01 -2.68 -7.03
C GLY A 29 -0.66 -2.86 -7.70
N SER A 30 -0.41 -4.09 -8.14
CA SER A 30 0.85 -4.48 -8.76
C SER A 30 0.62 -5.50 -9.89
N PRO A 31 1.38 -5.43 -11.00
CA PRO A 31 1.35 -6.44 -12.05
C PRO A 31 2.13 -7.71 -11.69
N TYR A 32 2.77 -7.74 -10.53
CA TYR A 32 3.58 -8.89 -10.08
C TYR A 32 2.78 -9.89 -9.22
N THR A 33 1.50 -9.64 -9.01
CA THR A 33 0.57 -10.54 -8.31
C THR A 33 -0.77 -10.57 -9.03
N ASN A 34 -1.53 -11.65 -8.83
CA ASN A 34 -2.92 -11.81 -9.26
C ASN A 34 -3.79 -12.32 -8.10
N ALA A 35 -3.35 -12.08 -6.87
CA ALA A 35 -4.03 -12.58 -5.66
C ALA A 35 -5.30 -11.79 -5.30
N PHE A 36 -5.51 -10.63 -5.91
CA PHE A 36 -6.65 -9.75 -5.68
C PHE A 36 -7.63 -9.81 -6.85
N SER A 37 -8.92 -9.65 -6.58
CA SER A 37 -9.99 -9.61 -7.59
C SER A 37 -10.07 -8.26 -8.32
N PHE A 38 -9.80 -7.15 -7.59
CA PHE A 38 -9.80 -5.80 -8.17
C PHE A 38 -8.58 -5.59 -9.07
N GLN A 39 -8.81 -4.95 -10.19
CA GLN A 39 -7.76 -4.60 -11.15
C GLN A 39 -7.96 -3.22 -11.76
N PHE A 40 -6.86 -2.57 -12.09
CA PHE A 40 -6.84 -1.30 -12.82
C PHE A 40 -5.59 -1.21 -13.70
N THR A 41 -5.64 -0.31 -14.68
CA THR A 41 -4.49 -0.08 -15.57
C THR A 41 -4.09 1.39 -15.51
N PRO A 42 -2.91 1.73 -14.94
CA PRO A 42 -2.38 3.08 -14.98
C PRO A 42 -2.19 3.54 -16.42
N ARG A 43 -2.63 4.76 -16.76
CA ARG A 43 -2.50 5.35 -18.08
C ARG A 43 -1.87 6.72 -17.98
N SER A 44 -1.33 7.22 -19.10
CA SER A 44 -0.93 8.62 -19.19
C SER A 44 -2.17 9.50 -19.12
N LEU A 45 -2.26 10.33 -18.09
CA LEU A 45 -3.36 11.27 -17.89
C LEU A 45 -2.82 12.70 -17.87
N GLU A 46 -3.31 13.54 -18.80
CA GLU A 46 -2.98 14.94 -18.82
C GLU A 46 -3.56 15.65 -17.60
N GLY A 47 -2.77 16.51 -16.96
CA GLY A 47 -3.17 17.16 -15.71
C GLY A 47 -2.92 16.33 -14.44
N PHE A 48 -2.56 15.04 -14.55
CA PHE A 48 -2.24 14.15 -13.46
C PHE A 48 -0.80 13.63 -13.56
N ASP A 49 -0.62 12.43 -14.12
CA ASP A 49 0.68 11.79 -14.31
C ASP A 49 0.79 11.26 -15.74
N LYS A 50 1.79 11.77 -16.47
CA LYS A 50 2.03 11.36 -17.88
C LYS A 50 2.78 10.04 -17.97
N ASN A 51 3.56 9.67 -16.95
CA ASN A 51 4.38 8.47 -16.91
C ASN A 51 4.21 7.69 -15.60
N PRO A 52 3.00 7.25 -15.28
CA PRO A 52 2.75 6.54 -14.04
C PRO A 52 3.50 5.21 -13.98
N LEU A 53 3.80 4.76 -12.75
CA LEU A 53 4.34 3.44 -12.49
C LEU A 53 3.41 2.38 -13.10
N HIS A 54 3.98 1.40 -13.81
CA HIS A 54 3.25 0.34 -14.53
C HIS A 54 2.27 0.84 -15.59
N LYS A 55 2.60 1.94 -16.24
CA LYS A 55 1.82 2.46 -17.38
C LYS A 55 1.44 1.35 -18.36
N ASP A 56 0.18 1.30 -18.75
CA ASP A 56 -0.43 0.36 -19.71
C ASP A 56 -0.34 -1.14 -19.29
N ARG A 57 -0.03 -1.42 -18.02
CA ARG A 57 -0.02 -2.78 -17.45
C ARG A 57 -1.16 -2.96 -16.48
N ILE A 58 -1.81 -4.12 -16.50
CA ILE A 58 -2.84 -4.47 -15.51
C ILE A 58 -2.17 -4.64 -14.15
N CYS A 59 -2.67 -3.92 -13.15
CA CYS A 59 -2.30 -4.02 -11.74
C CYS A 59 -3.45 -4.66 -10.97
N TYR A 60 -3.17 -5.69 -10.18
CA TYR A 60 -4.12 -6.34 -9.29
C TYR A 60 -3.91 -5.85 -7.86
N GLY A 61 -5.00 -5.56 -7.15
CA GLY A 61 -4.89 -4.95 -5.84
C GLY A 61 -6.20 -4.65 -5.14
N VAL A 62 -6.23 -3.55 -4.39
CA VAL A 62 -7.35 -3.18 -3.51
C VAL A 62 -7.92 -1.82 -3.92
N ASP A 63 -9.25 -1.75 -3.92
CA ASP A 63 -10.02 -0.53 -4.11
C ASP A 63 -10.59 -0.06 -2.76
N PHE A 64 -10.15 1.11 -2.30
CA PHE A 64 -10.58 1.72 -1.04
C PHE A 64 -11.69 2.76 -1.22
N ARG A 65 -12.17 2.96 -2.43
CA ARG A 65 -13.24 3.92 -2.68
C ARG A 65 -14.52 3.42 -2.07
N ASP A 66 -15.30 4.34 -1.48
CA ASP A 66 -16.63 4.03 -1.01
C ASP A 66 -17.53 3.69 -2.20
N GLN A 67 -18.06 2.47 -2.22
CA GLN A 67 -18.91 1.99 -3.31
C GLN A 67 -20.36 2.47 -3.20
N THR A 68 -20.70 3.16 -2.11
CA THR A 68 -22.02 3.81 -1.95
C THR A 68 -22.08 5.18 -2.63
N ALA A 69 -20.94 5.79 -2.95
CA ALA A 69 -20.88 7.00 -3.74
C ALA A 69 -21.22 6.68 -5.21
N THR A 70 -22.30 7.21 -5.73
CA THR A 70 -22.71 7.10 -7.13
C THR A 70 -21.58 7.60 -8.04
N PRO A 71 -21.11 6.82 -9.04
CA PRO A 71 -20.03 7.28 -9.92
C PRO A 71 -20.53 8.46 -10.76
N ALA A 72 -19.86 9.59 -10.63
CA ALA A 72 -19.98 10.66 -11.61
C ALA A 72 -19.41 10.14 -12.94
N SER A 73 -20.32 9.85 -13.87
CA SER A 73 -20.15 9.56 -15.31
C SER A 73 -18.93 8.73 -15.77
N GLY A 74 -19.18 7.50 -16.15
CA GLY A 74 -18.63 6.97 -17.40
C GLY A 74 -17.37 6.13 -17.35
N ALA A 75 -16.97 5.48 -16.25
CA ALA A 75 -15.91 4.49 -16.29
C ALA A 75 -16.47 3.07 -16.15
N HIS A 76 -16.52 2.34 -17.26
CA HIS A 76 -16.80 0.91 -17.28
C HIS A 76 -15.71 0.13 -16.55
N THR A 77 -15.96 -0.27 -15.32
CA THR A 77 -15.20 -1.32 -14.65
C THR A 77 -15.89 -2.65 -14.92
N SER A 78 -15.33 -3.45 -15.83
CA SER A 78 -15.77 -4.83 -16.05
C SER A 78 -15.51 -5.64 -14.78
N ARG A 79 -16.56 -5.98 -14.07
CA ARG A 79 -16.55 -7.03 -13.05
C ARG A 79 -16.52 -8.38 -13.77
N THR A 80 -15.36 -9.01 -13.79
CA THR A 80 -15.27 -10.43 -14.12
C THR A 80 -15.16 -11.20 -12.83
N THR A 81 -16.27 -11.80 -12.41
CA THR A 81 -16.32 -12.78 -11.31
C THR A 81 -15.73 -14.07 -11.82
N THR A 82 -14.54 -14.43 -11.37
CA THR A 82 -14.01 -15.77 -11.46
C THR A 82 -13.85 -16.35 -10.06
N ASN A 83 -14.44 -17.54 -9.87
CA ASN A 83 -14.53 -18.29 -8.63
C ASN A 83 -13.18 -18.48 -7.94
N GLY A 84 -13.03 -17.95 -6.75
CA GLY A 84 -11.92 -18.17 -5.84
C GLY A 84 -12.19 -17.44 -4.53
N THR A 85 -12.73 -18.14 -3.55
CA THR A 85 -13.33 -17.63 -2.31
C THR A 85 -12.29 -17.03 -1.37
N LEU A 86 -12.20 -15.71 -1.34
CA LEU A 86 -11.78 -14.95 -0.15
C LEU A 86 -12.96 -14.04 0.23
N PRO A 87 -13.26 -13.82 1.51
CA PRO A 87 -14.42 -13.02 1.91
C PRO A 87 -14.23 -11.58 1.44
N GLU A 88 -15.10 -11.13 0.55
CA GLU A 88 -15.09 -9.82 -0.12
C GLU A 88 -15.14 -8.63 0.86
N GLU A 89 -15.65 -8.86 2.07
CA GLU A 89 -15.75 -7.84 3.12
C GLU A 89 -14.47 -7.67 3.95
N ALA A 90 -13.65 -8.72 4.10
CA ALA A 90 -12.40 -8.66 4.87
C ALA A 90 -11.26 -7.91 4.13
N GLU A 91 -11.37 -7.75 2.81
CA GLU A 91 -10.37 -7.03 2.01
C GLU A 91 -10.45 -5.50 2.19
N ARG A 92 -11.61 -4.97 2.60
CA ARG A 92 -11.88 -3.51 2.61
C ARG A 92 -11.65 -2.83 3.94
N ASP A 93 -11.40 -3.59 5.00
CA ASP A 93 -11.27 -3.05 6.34
C ASP A 93 -9.94 -2.31 6.48
N LEU A 94 -9.99 -0.99 6.22
CA LEU A 94 -8.90 -0.10 6.56
C LEU A 94 -8.95 0.12 8.07
N PRO A 95 -7.94 -0.36 8.79
CA PRO A 95 -7.84 -0.03 10.21
C PRO A 95 -7.85 1.48 10.35
N GLN A 96 -8.60 2.00 11.30
CA GLN A 96 -8.56 3.41 11.61
C GLN A 96 -7.12 3.84 11.94
N GLY A 97 -6.64 4.88 11.24
CA GLY A 97 -5.29 5.37 11.40
C GLY A 97 -4.25 4.67 10.49
N PHE A 98 -3.00 4.68 10.92
CA PHE A 98 -1.87 4.10 10.18
C PHE A 98 -1.83 2.57 10.30
N SER A 99 -1.67 1.87 9.19
CA SER A 99 -1.52 0.40 9.14
C SER A 99 -0.44 -0.04 8.16
N LEU A 100 0.27 -1.09 8.52
CA LEU A 100 1.23 -1.80 7.67
C LEU A 100 0.60 -3.01 6.95
N LYS A 101 -0.70 -3.31 7.17
CA LYS A 101 -1.40 -4.49 6.64
C LYS A 101 -1.06 -4.74 5.17
N TYR A 102 -1.29 -3.76 4.31
CA TYR A 102 -1.13 -3.94 2.87
C TYR A 102 0.33 -3.96 2.41
N ILE A 103 1.23 -3.22 3.06
CA ILE A 103 2.67 -3.30 2.77
C ILE A 103 3.18 -4.72 3.04
N LEU A 104 2.83 -5.28 4.20
CA LEU A 104 3.19 -6.65 4.57
C LEU A 104 2.57 -7.67 3.62
N GLU A 105 1.29 -7.49 3.25
CA GLU A 105 0.59 -8.41 2.34
C GLU A 105 1.22 -8.40 0.94
N PHE A 106 1.45 -7.22 0.35
CA PHE A 106 2.10 -7.13 -0.96
C PHE A 106 3.51 -7.69 -0.92
N TYR A 107 4.30 -7.41 0.12
CA TYR A 107 5.64 -7.97 0.24
C TYR A 107 5.61 -9.51 0.37
N ARG A 108 4.65 -10.07 1.12
CA ARG A 108 4.41 -11.51 1.21
C ARG A 108 4.14 -12.12 -0.18
N LEU A 109 3.31 -11.47 -1.00
CA LEU A 109 3.02 -11.92 -2.37
C LEU A 109 4.26 -11.85 -3.29
N TYR A 110 5.10 -10.83 -3.15
CA TYR A 110 6.38 -10.75 -3.88
C TYR A 110 7.34 -11.88 -3.46
N ARG A 111 7.40 -12.20 -2.16
CA ARG A 111 8.16 -13.37 -1.69
C ARG A 111 7.62 -14.69 -2.24
N ALA A 112 6.31 -14.85 -2.28
CA ALA A 112 5.68 -16.04 -2.87
C ALA A 112 5.99 -16.17 -4.37
N LYS A 113 6.05 -15.06 -5.11
CA LYS A 113 6.49 -15.04 -6.50
C LYS A 113 7.96 -15.45 -6.62
N ALA A 114 8.86 -14.89 -5.82
CA ALA A 114 10.29 -15.21 -5.80
C ALA A 114 10.57 -16.69 -5.46
N ALA A 115 9.71 -17.31 -4.67
CA ALA A 115 9.81 -18.74 -4.38
C ALA A 115 9.57 -19.61 -5.63
N LYS A 116 8.72 -19.15 -6.56
CA LYS A 116 8.38 -19.83 -7.82
C LYS A 116 9.28 -19.43 -8.98
N ASP A 117 9.77 -18.20 -8.98
CA ASP A 117 10.60 -17.61 -10.04
C ASP A 117 11.94 -17.18 -9.45
N LYS A 118 12.99 -17.95 -9.70
CA LYS A 118 14.34 -17.70 -9.16
C LYS A 118 15.03 -16.47 -9.76
N THR A 119 14.53 -15.94 -10.86
CA THR A 119 15.02 -14.70 -11.47
C THR A 119 14.43 -13.45 -10.81
N PHE A 120 13.32 -13.60 -10.08
CA PHE A 120 12.62 -12.52 -9.41
C PHE A 120 13.15 -12.32 -7.98
N ASN A 121 13.77 -11.18 -7.69
CA ASN A 121 14.25 -10.84 -6.37
C ASN A 121 13.21 -9.99 -5.62
N ALA A 122 12.52 -10.60 -4.64
CA ALA A 122 11.42 -9.94 -3.94
C ALA A 122 11.82 -8.61 -3.28
N GLU A 123 12.99 -8.52 -2.65
CA GLU A 123 13.44 -7.29 -2.00
C GLU A 123 13.67 -6.17 -3.01
N LYS A 124 14.47 -6.43 -4.05
CA LYS A 124 14.80 -5.43 -5.07
C LYS A 124 13.60 -5.01 -5.88
N GLU A 125 12.74 -5.98 -6.23
CA GLU A 125 11.53 -5.73 -7.01
C GLU A 125 10.44 -5.01 -6.20
N PHE A 126 10.39 -5.22 -4.88
CA PHE A 126 9.43 -4.54 -4.03
C PHE A 126 9.91 -3.15 -3.60
N PHE A 127 11.07 -3.06 -2.95
CA PHE A 127 11.64 -1.79 -2.50
C PHE A 127 12.49 -1.14 -3.61
N THR A 128 11.83 -0.56 -4.61
CA THR A 128 12.51 0.10 -5.75
C THR A 128 13.22 1.39 -5.34
N ARG A 129 12.77 2.02 -4.26
CA ARG A 129 13.33 3.25 -3.69
C ARG A 129 13.46 3.12 -2.17
N PRO A 130 14.33 2.22 -1.66
CA PRO A 130 14.39 1.85 -0.24
C PRO A 130 14.67 3.06 0.67
N ARG A 131 15.58 3.96 0.25
CA ARG A 131 15.86 5.19 1.03
C ARG A 131 14.63 6.10 1.11
N TRP A 132 13.82 6.19 0.05
CA TRP A 132 12.59 6.97 0.07
C TRP A 132 11.56 6.35 1.01
N PHE A 133 11.43 5.03 0.98
CA PHE A 133 10.60 4.31 1.95
C PHE A 133 11.02 4.59 3.39
N ASP A 134 12.33 4.51 3.68
CA ASP A 134 12.87 4.77 5.02
C ASP A 134 12.61 6.21 5.48
N LEU A 135 12.71 7.19 4.57
CA LEU A 135 12.38 8.59 4.87
C LEU A 135 10.89 8.79 5.18
N LEU A 136 10.00 8.17 4.42
CA LEU A 136 8.56 8.23 4.65
C LEU A 136 8.15 7.57 5.97
N MET A 137 8.83 6.49 6.35
CA MET A 137 8.63 5.80 7.62
C MET A 137 9.34 6.48 8.80
N GLY A 138 10.25 7.44 8.53
CA GLY A 138 11.07 8.09 9.55
C GLY A 138 12.21 7.21 10.11
N THR A 139 12.33 5.98 9.62
CA THR A 139 13.36 5.01 10.06
C THR A 139 13.52 3.89 9.04
N ASP A 140 14.72 3.32 8.93
CA ASP A 140 14.99 2.12 8.14
C ASP A 140 14.60 0.81 8.86
N GLN A 141 14.33 0.88 10.17
CA GLN A 141 14.02 -0.29 11.00
C GLN A 141 12.76 -1.00 10.50
N VAL A 142 11.71 -0.27 10.10
CA VAL A 142 10.47 -0.86 9.58
C VAL A 142 10.75 -1.71 8.33
N ARG A 143 11.53 -1.21 7.39
CA ARG A 143 11.90 -1.97 6.20
C ARG A 143 12.69 -3.23 6.56
N ARG A 144 13.66 -3.14 7.47
CA ARG A 144 14.43 -4.29 7.96
C ARG A 144 13.52 -5.34 8.62
N ASP A 145 12.56 -4.89 9.42
CA ASP A 145 11.61 -5.79 10.09
C ASP A 145 10.69 -6.49 9.08
N ILE A 146 10.24 -5.79 8.02
CA ILE A 146 9.48 -6.38 6.92
C ILE A 146 10.32 -7.44 6.19
N LEU A 147 11.59 -7.16 5.91
CA LEU A 147 12.51 -8.11 5.26
C LEU A 147 12.73 -9.37 6.11
N GLN A 148 12.75 -9.23 7.43
CA GLN A 148 12.84 -10.34 8.39
C GLN A 148 11.52 -11.14 8.51
N GLY A 149 10.43 -10.65 7.93
CA GLY A 149 9.13 -11.32 7.97
C GLY A 149 8.35 -11.11 9.26
N LYS A 150 8.66 -10.04 10.00
CA LYS A 150 7.91 -9.70 11.22
C LYS A 150 6.47 -9.31 10.90
N THR A 151 5.58 -9.60 11.82
CA THR A 151 4.18 -9.19 11.79
C THR A 151 4.03 -7.70 12.14
N GLU A 152 2.91 -7.08 11.75
CA GLU A 152 2.61 -5.69 12.14
C GLU A 152 2.65 -5.50 13.65
N LYS A 153 2.17 -6.49 14.43
CA LYS A 153 2.19 -6.44 15.89
C LYS A 153 3.63 -6.36 16.43
N GLU A 154 4.54 -7.20 15.92
CA GLU A 154 5.95 -7.19 16.34
C GLU A 154 6.65 -5.89 15.96
N ILE A 155 6.39 -5.38 14.75
CA ILE A 155 6.93 -4.10 14.28
C ILE A 155 6.41 -2.96 15.19
N ARG A 156 5.11 -2.93 15.50
CA ARG A 156 4.54 -1.93 16.41
C ARG A 156 5.10 -2.01 17.83
N GLN A 157 5.34 -3.21 18.33
CA GLN A 157 5.96 -3.40 19.63
C GLN A 157 7.40 -2.85 19.67
N SER A 158 8.14 -2.95 18.57
CA SER A 158 9.55 -2.49 18.54
C SER A 158 9.71 -0.98 18.71
N TRP A 159 8.73 -0.18 18.29
CA TRP A 159 8.82 1.29 18.40
C TRP A 159 8.11 1.87 19.65
N GLN A 160 7.37 1.07 20.41
CA GLN A 160 6.61 1.55 21.57
C GLN A 160 7.47 2.31 22.59
N PRO A 161 8.67 1.84 23.01
CA PRO A 161 9.47 2.56 24.00
C PRO A 161 9.88 3.96 23.52
N ALA A 162 10.23 4.09 22.23
CA ALA A 162 10.60 5.37 21.64
C ALA A 162 9.37 6.30 21.50
N LEU A 163 8.22 5.74 21.15
CA LEU A 163 6.96 6.48 21.04
C LEU A 163 6.49 7.04 22.39
N GLU A 164 6.55 6.24 23.45
CA GLU A 164 6.18 6.70 24.79
C GLU A 164 7.11 7.84 25.28
N LYS A 165 8.42 7.68 25.08
CA LYS A 165 9.39 8.75 25.36
C LYS A 165 9.08 10.03 24.57
N TYR A 166 8.72 9.89 23.31
CA TYR A 166 8.34 11.04 22.48
C TYR A 166 7.05 11.71 22.97
N LYS A 167 6.04 10.93 23.37
CA LYS A 167 4.78 11.47 23.91
C LYS A 167 5.04 12.33 25.17
N ASP A 168 5.94 11.91 26.04
CA ASP A 168 6.29 12.69 27.23
C ASP A 168 7.02 14.00 26.89
N ILE A 169 7.89 13.98 25.87
CA ILE A 169 8.50 15.20 25.36
C ILE A 169 7.44 16.11 24.75
N ARG A 170 6.57 15.56 23.90
CA ARG A 170 5.52 16.28 23.17
C ARG A 170 4.57 17.03 24.11
N LYS A 171 4.18 16.45 25.26
CA LYS A 171 3.29 17.07 26.25
C LYS A 171 3.71 18.51 26.63
N LYS A 172 5.01 18.79 26.64
CA LYS A 172 5.55 20.12 26.98
C LYS A 172 5.26 21.20 25.92
N TYR A 173 4.90 20.79 24.71
CA TYR A 173 4.73 21.68 23.55
C TYR A 173 3.29 21.70 23.03
N LEU A 174 2.37 20.96 23.64
CA LEU A 174 0.96 20.98 23.28
C LEU A 174 0.33 22.31 23.74
N LEU A 175 -0.33 23.00 22.81
CA LEU A 175 -1.11 24.20 23.11
C LEU A 175 -2.48 23.86 23.70
N TYR A 176 -2.98 22.65 23.46
CA TYR A 176 -4.26 22.14 23.96
C TYR A 176 -4.02 20.79 24.64
N GLN A 177 -4.76 20.55 25.73
CA GLN A 177 -4.75 19.24 26.38
C GLN A 177 -5.46 18.22 25.50
N GLU A 178 -4.93 16.99 25.45
CA GLU A 178 -5.56 15.84 24.79
C GLU A 178 -6.67 15.26 25.64
#